data_09bfc8d86ed958358f7a9e7beb265342
#
_entry.id   09bfc8d86ed958358f7a9e7beb265342
#
_cell.length_a   1.000
_cell.length_b   1.000
_cell.length_c   1.000
_cell.angle_alpha   90.00
_cell.angle_beta   90.00
_cell.angle_gamma   90.00
#
_symmetry.space_group_name_H-M   'P 1'
#
loop_
_entity.id
_entity.type
_entity.pdbx_description
1 polymer ?
#
loop_
_entity_poly.entity_id
_entity_poly.type
_entity_poly.pdbx_seq_one_letter_code
_entity_poly.pdbx_strand_id
1 'polypeptide(L)'
;MAITRQVITALERDGSDMLGTKNVAVKLMDESIVSGSLLTVESNHFCVLKSRGAVLNVYETGQYALTTPDKPLVGSIVQGFFGGSSPWVYEVIYINRSKLLVSNRGVATSSEMAEVSYQVDYYIHVDTREAALDLITHLPFNGQFIDTKEVADYAGPAIEQAINQIVQVTKLENINAHINELREAVKTHLSDFLRVYGIMLNDLKVLVLPRDERMRELISLQAMGLSPLEAVRYYLAFKMAEKGLVSAPNAAVGAPFSIGGQPPMPLYNIGDQTGLK
;
A
#
# COMPACT_ATOMS: atom_id res chain seq x y z
N MET A 1 27.01 14.31 -41.22
CA MET A 1 26.74 14.17 -39.77
C MET A 1 27.01 12.74 -39.37
N ALA A 2 27.88 12.52 -38.41
CA ALA A 2 28.12 11.18 -37.91
C ALA A 2 26.84 10.72 -37.16
N ILE A 3 26.25 9.62 -37.59
CA ILE A 3 25.13 8.98 -36.90
C ILE A 3 25.72 8.44 -35.60
N THR A 4 25.51 9.11 -34.50
CA THR A 4 25.97 8.67 -33.19
C THR A 4 25.07 7.53 -32.75
N ARG A 5 25.59 6.35 -32.62
CA ARG A 5 24.88 5.19 -32.04
C ARG A 5 24.58 5.52 -30.59
N GLN A 6 23.31 5.43 -30.23
CA GLN A 6 22.83 5.74 -28.90
C GLN A 6 22.76 4.47 -28.06
N VAL A 7 23.11 4.58 -26.78
CA VAL A 7 22.85 3.52 -25.79
C VAL A 7 21.58 3.90 -25.05
N ILE A 8 20.58 3.03 -25.12
CA ILE A 8 19.28 3.17 -24.47
C ILE A 8 19.28 2.27 -23.25
N THR A 9 19.08 2.84 -22.08
CA THR A 9 19.10 2.14 -20.81
C THR A 9 18.13 2.81 -19.83
N ALA A 10 17.67 2.05 -18.83
CA ALA A 10 16.91 2.60 -17.69
C ALA A 10 17.81 3.20 -16.61
N LEU A 11 19.13 3.17 -16.79
CA LEU A 11 20.06 3.77 -15.84
C LEU A 11 20.29 5.24 -16.19
N GLU A 12 20.30 6.08 -15.17
CA GLU A 12 20.73 7.47 -15.26
C GLU A 12 22.26 7.58 -15.40
N ARG A 13 22.76 8.77 -15.70
CA ARG A 13 24.20 9.00 -15.91
C ARG A 13 25.06 8.73 -14.69
N ASP A 14 24.49 8.83 -13.49
CA ASP A 14 25.13 8.53 -12.22
C ASP A 14 25.08 7.03 -11.85
N GLY A 15 24.45 6.20 -12.70
CA GLY A 15 24.27 4.77 -12.49
C GLY A 15 23.03 4.40 -11.65
N SER A 16 22.22 5.38 -11.24
CA SER A 16 20.97 5.10 -10.55
C SER A 16 19.93 4.53 -11.51
N ASP A 17 19.07 3.64 -11.00
CA ASP A 17 17.98 3.03 -11.75
C ASP A 17 16.75 3.94 -11.72
N MET A 18 16.24 4.36 -12.87
CA MET A 18 15.04 5.18 -13.02
C MET A 18 13.79 4.49 -12.46
N LEU A 19 13.76 3.17 -12.45
CA LEU A 19 12.66 2.40 -11.86
C LEU A 19 12.75 2.36 -10.33
N GLY A 20 13.93 2.17 -9.77
CA GLY A 20 14.18 2.18 -8.33
C GLY A 20 13.24 1.24 -7.57
N THR A 21 12.79 1.69 -6.39
CA THR A 21 11.92 0.90 -5.49
C THR A 21 10.45 1.28 -5.54
N LYS A 22 10.08 2.28 -6.35
CA LYS A 22 8.72 2.83 -6.38
C LYS A 22 8.05 2.75 -7.74
N ASN A 23 8.83 2.74 -8.81
CA ASN A 23 8.29 2.77 -10.15
C ASN A 23 8.13 1.35 -10.70
N VAL A 24 6.92 1.03 -11.14
CA VAL A 24 6.58 -0.23 -11.80
C VAL A 24 7.01 -0.21 -13.26
N ALA A 25 6.82 0.93 -13.93
CA ALA A 25 7.26 1.13 -15.31
C ALA A 25 7.70 2.57 -15.56
N VAL A 26 8.62 2.75 -16.51
CA VAL A 26 9.04 4.05 -17.04
C VAL A 26 8.98 4.03 -18.55
N LYS A 27 8.41 5.08 -19.14
CA LYS A 27 8.31 5.27 -20.57
C LYS A 27 9.30 6.37 -21.03
N LEU A 28 10.22 5.98 -21.89
CA LEU A 28 11.15 6.90 -22.55
C LEU A 28 10.68 7.10 -23.98
N MET A 29 10.51 8.36 -24.36
CA MET A 29 10.22 8.74 -25.73
C MET A 29 11.51 9.28 -26.35
N ASP A 30 11.99 8.63 -27.39
CA ASP A 30 13.20 9.07 -28.07
C ASP A 30 12.99 9.10 -29.58
N GLU A 31 13.08 10.30 -30.15
CA GLU A 31 13.02 10.52 -31.59
C GLU A 31 14.31 10.19 -32.30
N SER A 32 15.40 9.98 -31.56
CA SER A 32 16.75 9.77 -32.07
C SER A 32 17.17 8.29 -32.16
N ILE A 33 16.28 7.35 -31.83
CA ILE A 33 16.57 5.93 -31.96
C ILE A 33 16.76 5.58 -33.44
N VAL A 34 18.00 5.24 -33.79
CA VAL A 34 18.40 4.86 -35.14
C VAL A 34 18.80 3.39 -35.18
N SER A 35 18.76 2.81 -36.39
CA SER A 35 19.23 1.44 -36.61
C SER A 35 20.69 1.27 -36.16
N GLY A 36 20.94 0.27 -35.33
CA GLY A 36 22.23 0.02 -34.71
C GLY A 36 22.42 0.68 -33.33
N SER A 37 21.41 1.38 -32.78
CA SER A 37 21.41 1.75 -31.36
C SER A 37 21.42 0.51 -30.50
N LEU A 38 22.08 0.60 -29.33
CA LEU A 38 22.22 -0.49 -28.38
C LEU A 38 21.18 -0.32 -27.26
N LEU A 39 20.28 -1.30 -27.14
CA LEU A 39 19.33 -1.40 -26.03
C LEU A 39 19.94 -2.26 -24.93
N THR A 40 20.07 -1.73 -23.74
CA THR A 40 20.52 -2.47 -22.55
C THR A 40 19.35 -2.67 -21.61
N VAL A 41 19.09 -3.92 -21.21
CA VAL A 41 18.03 -4.32 -20.28
C VAL A 41 18.68 -5.01 -19.09
N GLU A 42 18.53 -4.41 -17.92
CA GLU A 42 19.06 -4.93 -16.68
C GLU A 42 18.36 -6.22 -16.23
N SER A 43 18.99 -6.97 -15.33
CA SER A 43 18.51 -8.29 -14.90
C SER A 43 17.14 -8.29 -14.24
N ASN A 44 16.77 -7.17 -13.63
CA ASN A 44 15.51 -6.94 -12.95
C ASN A 44 14.49 -6.17 -13.82
N HIS A 45 14.69 -6.09 -15.12
CA HIS A 45 13.81 -5.37 -16.03
C HIS A 45 13.29 -6.22 -17.18
N PHE A 46 12.11 -5.83 -17.68
CA PHE A 46 11.70 -6.05 -19.06
C PHE A 46 11.81 -4.73 -19.82
N CYS A 47 11.94 -4.81 -21.12
CA CYS A 47 11.86 -3.64 -21.98
C CYS A 47 10.93 -3.92 -23.15
N VAL A 48 9.90 -3.07 -23.30
CA VAL A 48 8.95 -3.11 -24.41
C VAL A 48 9.30 -1.99 -25.39
N LEU A 49 9.55 -2.36 -26.63
CA LEU A 49 9.73 -1.41 -27.73
C LEU A 49 8.44 -1.27 -28.51
N LYS A 50 7.96 -0.03 -28.63
CA LYS A 50 6.77 0.32 -29.41
C LYS A 50 7.14 1.31 -30.50
N SER A 51 6.40 1.30 -31.58
CA SER A 51 6.43 2.36 -32.60
C SER A 51 5.02 2.59 -33.11
N ARG A 52 4.61 3.85 -33.16
CA ARG A 52 3.28 4.28 -33.62
C ARG A 52 2.14 3.53 -32.92
N GLY A 53 2.27 3.30 -31.63
CA GLY A 53 1.29 2.56 -30.82
C GLY A 53 1.35 1.04 -30.97
N ALA A 54 2.08 0.48 -31.94
CA ALA A 54 2.25 -0.97 -32.07
C ALA A 54 3.45 -1.46 -31.28
N VAL A 55 3.28 -2.57 -30.57
CA VAL A 55 4.39 -3.28 -29.90
C VAL A 55 5.23 -3.97 -30.97
N LEU A 56 6.52 -3.68 -31.02
CA LEU A 56 7.47 -4.31 -31.93
C LEU A 56 8.10 -5.53 -31.31
N ASN A 57 8.54 -5.45 -30.06
CA ASN A 57 9.16 -6.55 -29.34
C ASN A 57 9.16 -6.31 -27.83
N VAL A 58 9.32 -7.41 -27.07
CA VAL A 58 9.57 -7.42 -25.62
C VAL A 58 10.92 -8.07 -25.38
N TYR A 59 11.83 -7.32 -24.78
CA TYR A 59 13.20 -7.75 -24.48
C TYR A 59 13.32 -8.11 -23.00
N GLU A 60 14.05 -9.18 -22.74
CA GLU A 60 14.49 -9.55 -21.40
C GLU A 60 15.90 -9.04 -21.15
N THR A 61 16.49 -9.45 -20.03
CA THR A 61 17.86 -9.11 -19.65
C THR A 61 18.87 -9.34 -20.79
N GLY A 62 19.68 -8.33 -21.07
CA GLY A 62 20.72 -8.43 -22.08
C GLY A 62 20.96 -7.14 -22.84
N GLN A 63 21.81 -7.24 -23.85
CA GLN A 63 22.11 -6.15 -24.77
C GLN A 63 21.67 -6.53 -26.17
N TYR A 64 20.93 -5.64 -26.82
CA TYR A 64 20.33 -5.89 -28.12
C TYR A 64 20.65 -4.74 -29.08
N ALA A 65 21.19 -5.08 -30.25
CA ALA A 65 21.30 -4.11 -31.32
C ALA A 65 19.92 -3.93 -31.97
N LEU A 66 19.37 -2.72 -31.90
CA LEU A 66 18.08 -2.43 -32.50
C LEU A 66 18.22 -2.37 -34.02
N THR A 67 17.54 -3.27 -34.70
CA THR A 67 17.33 -3.18 -36.15
C THR A 67 15.98 -2.51 -36.38
N THR A 68 16.03 -1.20 -36.62
CA THR A 68 14.83 -0.48 -37.03
C THR A 68 14.49 -0.86 -38.47
N PRO A 69 13.21 -0.95 -38.86
CA PRO A 69 12.82 -1.29 -40.25
C PRO A 69 13.21 -0.21 -41.26
N ASP A 70 13.81 0.88 -40.82
CA ASP A 70 14.25 1.98 -41.67
C ASP A 70 15.49 1.57 -42.43
N LYS A 71 15.29 1.15 -43.66
CA LYS A 71 16.40 1.11 -44.61
C LYS A 71 16.98 2.51 -44.73
N PRO A 72 18.29 2.70 -44.56
CA PRO A 72 18.93 4.03 -44.54
C PRO A 72 18.63 4.90 -45.77
N LEU A 73 18.26 4.32 -46.88
CA LEU A 73 17.88 5.01 -48.11
C LEU A 73 16.49 5.64 -48.10
N VAL A 74 15.55 5.07 -47.36
CA VAL A 74 14.16 5.60 -47.27
C VAL A 74 14.05 6.63 -46.15
N GLY A 75 14.77 6.42 -45.04
CA GLY A 75 14.77 7.35 -43.89
C GLY A 75 15.32 8.72 -44.25
N SER A 76 16.38 8.83 -45.06
CA SER A 76 16.96 10.11 -45.46
C SER A 76 16.06 10.91 -46.42
N ILE A 77 15.31 10.23 -47.30
CA ILE A 77 14.35 10.88 -48.20
C ILE A 77 13.13 11.36 -47.41
N VAL A 78 12.62 10.54 -46.48
CA VAL A 78 11.47 10.87 -45.64
C VAL A 78 11.83 12.00 -44.66
N GLN A 79 13.01 11.98 -44.05
CA GLN A 79 13.49 13.08 -43.20
C GLN A 79 13.60 14.40 -43.93
N GLY A 80 13.99 14.37 -45.20
CA GLY A 80 14.02 15.59 -46.05
C GLY A 80 12.64 16.19 -46.27
N PHE A 81 11.59 15.39 -46.39
CA PHE A 81 10.20 15.86 -46.57
C PHE A 81 9.56 16.40 -45.26
N PHE A 82 10.00 15.94 -44.09
CA PHE A 82 9.46 16.36 -42.79
C PHE A 82 10.35 17.35 -42.03
N GLY A 83 11.21 18.07 -42.71
CA GLY A 83 12.01 19.13 -42.11
C GLY A 83 13.09 18.63 -41.14
N GLY A 84 13.56 17.38 -41.30
CA GLY A 84 14.62 16.80 -40.48
C GLY A 84 14.16 16.04 -39.24
N SER A 85 12.85 16.07 -38.94
CA SER A 85 12.27 15.25 -37.87
C SER A 85 11.98 13.83 -38.38
N SER A 86 12.37 12.80 -37.63
CA SER A 86 11.98 11.45 -37.97
C SER A 86 10.47 11.28 -37.77
N PRO A 87 9.70 10.81 -38.79
CA PRO A 87 8.28 10.49 -38.59
C PRO A 87 8.04 9.24 -37.73
N TRP A 88 9.11 8.59 -37.29
CA TRP A 88 9.09 7.38 -36.50
C TRP A 88 9.45 7.72 -35.06
N VAL A 89 8.44 7.84 -34.21
CA VAL A 89 8.63 7.96 -32.78
C VAL A 89 8.67 6.53 -32.18
N TYR A 90 9.77 6.20 -31.57
CA TYR A 90 9.91 4.97 -30.79
C TYR A 90 9.64 5.27 -29.32
N GLU A 91 8.87 4.42 -28.69
CA GLU A 91 8.65 4.42 -27.26
C GLU A 91 9.36 3.20 -26.69
N VAL A 92 10.24 3.43 -25.72
CA VAL A 92 10.92 2.39 -24.97
C VAL A 92 10.35 2.39 -23.57
N ILE A 93 9.77 1.28 -23.16
CA ILE A 93 9.13 1.16 -21.85
C ILE A 93 9.89 0.10 -21.05
N TYR A 94 10.54 0.53 -19.97
CA TYR A 94 11.15 -0.40 -19.02
C TYR A 94 10.16 -0.71 -17.92
N ILE A 95 10.09 -1.99 -17.53
CA ILE A 95 9.18 -2.54 -16.53
C ILE A 95 9.98 -3.25 -15.46
N ASN A 96 9.70 -2.94 -14.22
CA ASN A 96 10.40 -3.48 -13.06
C ASN A 96 9.90 -4.89 -12.74
N ARG A 97 10.83 -5.85 -12.67
CA ARG A 97 10.57 -7.24 -12.25
C ARG A 97 10.78 -7.46 -10.76
N SER A 98 11.39 -6.48 -10.08
CA SER A 98 11.63 -6.56 -8.64
C SER A 98 10.33 -6.55 -7.87
N LYS A 99 10.35 -7.11 -6.66
CA LYS A 99 9.20 -7.05 -5.75
C LYS A 99 9.06 -5.66 -5.18
N LEU A 100 7.99 -4.98 -5.50
CA LEU A 100 7.68 -3.63 -5.06
C LEU A 100 6.62 -3.66 -3.96
N LEU A 101 6.82 -2.87 -2.92
CA LEU A 101 5.85 -2.71 -1.84
C LEU A 101 4.79 -1.68 -2.22
N VAL A 102 3.53 -2.08 -2.09
CA VAL A 102 2.34 -1.23 -2.24
C VAL A 102 1.59 -1.19 -0.92
N SER A 103 1.02 -0.06 -0.57
CA SER A 103 0.27 0.12 0.67
C SER A 103 -1.04 0.85 0.39
N ASN A 104 -2.16 0.23 0.80
CA ASN A 104 -3.48 0.83 0.78
C ASN A 104 -3.97 1.07 2.20
N ARG A 105 -4.69 2.16 2.40
CA ARG A 105 -5.32 2.51 3.68
C ARG A 105 -6.75 2.95 3.44
N GLY A 106 -7.63 2.60 4.38
CA GLY A 106 -9.02 3.00 4.29
C GLY A 106 -9.72 2.84 5.63
N VAL A 107 -11.05 3.01 5.56
CA VAL A 107 -11.95 2.90 6.71
C VAL A 107 -13.06 1.94 6.34
N ALA A 108 -13.44 1.07 7.28
CA ALA A 108 -14.58 0.19 7.17
C ALA A 108 -15.46 0.34 8.41
N THR A 109 -16.69 -0.14 8.36
CA THR A 109 -17.64 -0.04 9.47
C THR A 109 -18.02 -1.45 9.93
N SER A 110 -17.87 -1.73 11.23
CA SER A 110 -18.25 -3.00 11.85
C SER A 110 -19.76 -3.20 11.91
N SER A 111 -20.22 -4.39 12.28
CA SER A 111 -21.66 -4.69 12.49
C SER A 111 -22.32 -3.83 13.55
N GLU A 112 -21.55 -3.22 14.44
CA GLU A 112 -21.98 -2.32 15.52
C GLU A 112 -21.90 -0.85 15.13
N MET A 113 -21.72 -0.54 13.83
CA MET A 113 -21.55 0.81 13.28
C MET A 113 -20.30 1.54 13.81
N ALA A 114 -19.32 0.80 14.35
CA ALA A 114 -18.06 1.37 14.77
C ALA A 114 -17.06 1.43 13.60
N GLU A 115 -16.41 2.57 13.43
CA GLU A 115 -15.40 2.75 12.39
C GLU A 115 -14.08 2.06 12.77
N VAL A 116 -13.53 1.35 11.80
CA VAL A 116 -12.19 0.75 11.88
C VAL A 116 -11.32 1.27 10.74
N SER A 117 -10.08 1.57 11.04
CA SER A 117 -9.07 1.87 10.02
C SER A 117 -8.39 0.58 9.61
N TYR A 118 -8.20 0.39 8.32
CA TYR A 118 -7.40 -0.72 7.82
C TYR A 118 -6.17 -0.24 7.06
N GLN A 119 -5.12 -1.05 7.07
CA GLN A 119 -3.94 -0.93 6.23
C GLN A 119 -3.64 -2.28 5.62
N VAL A 120 -3.44 -2.30 4.31
CA VAL A 120 -3.04 -3.48 3.54
C VAL A 120 -1.72 -3.18 2.88
N ASP A 121 -0.67 -3.90 3.30
CA ASP A 121 0.66 -3.83 2.71
C ASP A 121 0.89 -5.11 1.90
N TYR A 122 1.29 -4.99 0.65
CA TYR A 122 1.48 -6.14 -0.23
C TYR A 122 2.63 -5.93 -1.21
N TYR A 123 3.26 -7.05 -1.61
CA TYR A 123 4.33 -7.05 -2.59
C TYR A 123 3.82 -7.51 -3.94
N ILE A 124 4.19 -6.76 -4.96
CA ILE A 124 3.85 -7.04 -6.36
C ILE A 124 5.10 -7.18 -7.21
N HIS A 125 4.99 -7.90 -8.32
CA HIS A 125 6.00 -7.95 -9.37
C HIS A 125 5.38 -8.31 -10.72
N VAL A 126 6.14 -8.10 -11.80
CA VAL A 126 5.81 -8.54 -13.16
C VAL A 126 6.76 -9.68 -13.52
N ASP A 127 6.22 -10.85 -13.87
CA ASP A 127 7.03 -12.07 -14.01
C ASP A 127 7.29 -12.48 -15.47
N THR A 128 6.33 -12.27 -16.36
CA THR A 128 6.38 -12.73 -17.74
C THR A 128 6.31 -11.60 -18.77
N ARG A 129 6.66 -11.90 -20.01
CA ARG A 129 6.54 -10.95 -21.14
C ARG A 129 5.10 -10.56 -21.42
N GLU A 130 4.20 -11.53 -21.33
CA GLU A 130 2.77 -11.34 -21.51
C GLU A 130 2.22 -10.41 -20.41
N ALA A 131 2.63 -10.66 -19.17
CA ALA A 131 2.28 -9.80 -18.02
C ALA A 131 2.79 -8.36 -18.21
N ALA A 132 3.99 -8.19 -18.76
CA ALA A 132 4.54 -6.88 -19.08
C ALA A 132 3.71 -6.15 -20.16
N LEU A 133 3.16 -6.86 -21.15
CA LEU A 133 2.26 -6.30 -22.14
C LEU A 133 0.89 -5.93 -21.54
N ASP A 134 0.33 -6.79 -20.70
CA ASP A 134 -0.93 -6.52 -20.01
C ASP A 134 -0.82 -5.25 -19.14
N LEU A 135 0.31 -5.11 -18.43
CA LEU A 135 0.59 -3.92 -17.61
C LEU A 135 0.47 -2.63 -18.41
N ILE A 136 1.20 -2.51 -19.50
CA ILE A 136 1.27 -1.28 -20.31
C ILE A 136 0.01 -1.05 -21.16
N THR A 137 -0.82 -2.07 -21.32
CA THR A 137 -2.07 -1.99 -22.07
C THR A 137 -3.23 -1.54 -21.18
N HIS A 138 -3.25 -1.99 -19.93
CA HIS A 138 -4.38 -1.80 -19.04
C HIS A 138 -4.17 -0.74 -17.95
N LEU A 139 -2.90 -0.42 -17.59
CA LEU A 139 -2.61 0.67 -16.66
C LEU A 139 -2.15 1.93 -17.40
N PRO A 140 -2.73 3.08 -17.09
CA PRO A 140 -2.30 4.35 -17.68
C PRO A 140 -0.98 4.82 -17.08
N PHE A 141 -0.18 5.50 -17.91
CA PHE A 141 1.00 6.22 -17.43
C PHE A 141 0.59 7.56 -16.85
N ASN A 142 1.10 7.89 -15.67
CA ASN A 142 1.07 9.24 -15.13
C ASN A 142 2.37 9.95 -15.59
N GLY A 143 2.27 10.72 -16.66
CA GLY A 143 3.45 11.27 -17.34
C GLY A 143 4.32 10.18 -17.95
N GLN A 144 5.52 9.98 -17.41
CA GLN A 144 6.47 8.97 -17.88
C GLN A 144 6.46 7.67 -17.03
N PHE A 145 5.79 7.66 -15.89
CA PHE A 145 5.87 6.57 -14.91
C PHE A 145 4.51 5.90 -14.70
N ILE A 146 4.58 4.63 -14.33
CA ILE A 146 3.56 3.93 -13.55
C ILE A 146 4.23 3.64 -12.21
N ASP A 147 3.82 4.30 -11.14
CA ASP A 147 4.38 4.08 -9.82
C ASP A 147 3.48 3.17 -8.96
N THR A 148 3.95 2.81 -7.76
CA THR A 148 3.20 1.97 -6.83
C THR A 148 1.93 2.65 -6.31
N LYS A 149 1.82 3.96 -6.43
CA LYS A 149 0.62 4.70 -6.03
C LYS A 149 -0.50 4.52 -7.06
N GLU A 150 -0.21 4.58 -8.37
CA GLU A 150 -1.20 4.25 -9.40
C GLU A 150 -1.75 2.85 -9.19
N VAL A 151 -0.88 1.87 -8.88
CA VAL A 151 -1.34 0.50 -8.58
C VAL A 151 -2.21 0.47 -7.34
N ALA A 152 -1.85 1.20 -6.27
CA ALA A 152 -2.65 1.30 -5.06
C ALA A 152 -4.03 1.91 -5.32
N ASP A 153 -4.09 3.00 -6.11
CA ASP A 153 -5.33 3.69 -6.44
C ASP A 153 -6.29 2.77 -7.25
N TYR A 154 -5.75 1.98 -8.17
CA TYR A 154 -6.55 0.99 -8.91
C TYR A 154 -7.00 -0.20 -8.06
N ALA A 155 -6.14 -0.68 -7.16
CA ALA A 155 -6.42 -1.81 -6.27
C ALA A 155 -7.37 -1.44 -5.11
N GLY A 156 -7.46 -0.16 -4.77
CA GLY A 156 -8.22 0.35 -3.63
C GLY A 156 -9.65 -0.18 -3.54
N PRO A 157 -10.48 -0.06 -4.59
CA PRO A 157 -11.86 -0.54 -4.57
C PRO A 157 -12.00 -2.05 -4.33
N ALA A 158 -11.09 -2.86 -4.89
CA ALA A 158 -11.11 -4.31 -4.71
C ALA A 158 -10.77 -4.69 -3.26
N ILE A 159 -9.79 -4.02 -2.67
CA ILE A 159 -9.41 -4.18 -1.26
C ILE A 159 -10.55 -3.75 -0.34
N GLU A 160 -11.12 -2.57 -0.57
CA GLU A 160 -12.23 -2.05 0.21
C GLU A 160 -13.44 -2.99 0.20
N GLN A 161 -13.81 -3.50 -0.96
CA GLN A 161 -14.89 -4.47 -1.10
C GLN A 161 -14.62 -5.73 -0.29
N ALA A 162 -13.43 -6.32 -0.40
CA ALA A 162 -13.06 -7.54 0.30
C ALA A 162 -13.07 -7.34 1.84
N ILE A 163 -12.58 -6.19 2.31
CA ILE A 163 -12.58 -5.87 3.74
C ILE A 163 -14.01 -5.65 4.25
N ASN A 164 -14.81 -4.87 3.54
CA ASN A 164 -16.18 -4.57 3.95
C ASN A 164 -17.05 -5.82 4.04
N GLN A 165 -16.89 -6.80 3.15
CA GLN A 165 -17.65 -8.05 3.19
C GLN A 165 -17.53 -8.78 4.54
N ILE A 166 -16.37 -8.71 5.18
CA ILE A 166 -16.13 -9.40 6.47
C ILE A 166 -16.38 -8.45 7.65
N VAL A 167 -15.88 -7.23 7.58
CA VAL A 167 -15.95 -6.28 8.69
C VAL A 167 -17.38 -5.88 9.01
N GLN A 168 -18.25 -5.68 8.01
CA GLN A 168 -19.65 -5.27 8.20
C GLN A 168 -20.51 -6.31 8.95
N VAL A 169 -20.14 -7.58 8.90
CA VAL A 169 -20.86 -8.67 9.60
C VAL A 169 -20.16 -9.08 10.90
N THR A 170 -18.99 -8.51 11.19
CA THR A 170 -18.16 -8.87 12.35
C THR A 170 -18.27 -7.81 13.44
N LYS A 171 -18.41 -8.24 14.69
CA LYS A 171 -18.33 -7.35 15.84
C LYS A 171 -16.90 -6.86 16.03
N LEU A 172 -16.75 -5.63 16.51
CA LEU A 172 -15.46 -4.98 16.70
C LEU A 172 -14.49 -5.81 17.55
N GLU A 173 -14.97 -6.41 18.63
CA GLU A 173 -14.20 -7.27 19.53
C GLU A 173 -13.66 -8.54 18.86
N ASN A 174 -14.33 -9.03 17.80
CA ASN A 174 -14.01 -10.26 17.10
C ASN A 174 -13.18 -10.06 15.83
N ILE A 175 -12.94 -8.83 15.39
CA ILE A 175 -12.21 -8.55 14.14
C ILE A 175 -10.82 -9.20 14.15
N ASN A 176 -10.10 -9.13 15.27
CA ASN A 176 -8.78 -9.74 15.39
C ASN A 176 -8.81 -11.28 15.30
N ALA A 177 -9.89 -11.91 15.75
CA ALA A 177 -10.06 -13.36 15.62
C ALA A 177 -10.24 -13.78 14.15
N HIS A 178 -10.85 -12.92 13.33
CA HIS A 178 -11.10 -13.16 11.90
C HIS A 178 -10.01 -12.57 10.98
N ILE A 179 -8.88 -12.10 11.53
CA ILE A 179 -7.83 -11.44 10.74
C ILE A 179 -7.24 -12.33 9.63
N ASN A 180 -7.12 -13.62 9.87
CA ASN A 180 -6.63 -14.56 8.87
C ASN A 180 -7.63 -14.79 7.74
N GLU A 181 -8.91 -14.90 8.07
CA GLU A 181 -9.99 -15.01 7.09
C GLU A 181 -10.07 -13.75 6.22
N LEU A 182 -9.96 -12.58 6.86
CA LEU A 182 -9.93 -11.29 6.18
C LEU A 182 -8.70 -11.18 5.26
N ARG A 183 -7.53 -11.65 5.72
CA ARG A 183 -6.32 -11.68 4.90
C ARG A 183 -6.49 -12.56 3.66
N GLU A 184 -7.05 -13.76 3.81
CA GLU A 184 -7.26 -14.67 2.66
C GLU A 184 -8.32 -14.14 1.68
N ALA A 185 -9.38 -13.51 2.18
CA ALA A 185 -10.37 -12.86 1.31
C ALA A 185 -9.75 -11.72 0.50
N VAL A 186 -9.02 -10.81 1.17
CA VAL A 186 -8.31 -9.71 0.47
C VAL A 186 -7.30 -10.27 -0.53
N LYS A 187 -6.54 -11.30 -0.15
CA LYS A 187 -5.54 -11.93 -1.04
C LYS A 187 -6.18 -12.49 -2.30
N THR A 188 -7.30 -13.18 -2.18
CA THR A 188 -8.00 -13.79 -3.32
C THR A 188 -8.52 -12.70 -4.26
N HIS A 189 -9.30 -11.75 -3.73
CA HIS A 189 -9.86 -10.66 -4.54
C HIS A 189 -8.78 -9.81 -5.21
N LEU A 190 -7.75 -9.45 -4.46
CA LEU A 190 -6.65 -8.63 -4.97
C LEU A 190 -5.81 -9.37 -6.01
N SER A 191 -5.54 -10.66 -5.82
CA SER A 191 -4.78 -11.47 -6.77
C SER A 191 -5.51 -11.59 -8.10
N ASP A 192 -6.82 -11.85 -8.08
CA ASP A 192 -7.63 -11.95 -9.28
C ASP A 192 -7.72 -10.60 -10.01
N PHE A 193 -7.86 -9.52 -9.26
CA PHE A 193 -7.88 -8.16 -9.80
C PHE A 193 -6.55 -7.80 -10.47
N LEU A 194 -5.43 -7.93 -9.76
CA LEU A 194 -4.11 -7.54 -10.25
C LEU A 194 -3.65 -8.36 -11.46
N ARG A 195 -4.06 -9.63 -11.54
CA ARG A 195 -3.70 -10.51 -12.66
C ARG A 195 -4.19 -9.99 -14.02
N VAL A 196 -5.33 -9.29 -14.05
CA VAL A 196 -5.85 -8.66 -15.29
C VAL A 196 -4.89 -7.59 -15.81
N TYR A 197 -4.14 -6.96 -14.91
CA TYR A 197 -3.13 -5.94 -15.24
C TYR A 197 -1.72 -6.52 -15.40
N GLY A 198 -1.57 -7.84 -15.48
CA GLY A 198 -0.25 -8.47 -15.56
C GLY A 198 0.59 -8.36 -14.29
N ILE A 199 -0.04 -8.07 -13.15
CA ILE A 199 0.64 -7.91 -11.87
C ILE A 199 0.44 -9.16 -11.00
N MET A 200 1.53 -9.73 -10.51
CA MET A 200 1.52 -10.87 -9.59
C MET A 200 1.61 -10.38 -8.15
N LEU A 201 0.70 -10.89 -7.31
CA LEU A 201 0.71 -10.69 -5.86
C LEU A 201 1.59 -11.75 -5.18
N ASN A 202 2.59 -11.33 -4.39
CA ASN A 202 3.47 -12.25 -3.67
C ASN A 202 3.02 -12.53 -2.25
N ASP A 203 2.99 -11.49 -1.43
CA ASP A 203 2.65 -11.57 -0.01
C ASP A 203 1.80 -10.37 0.39
N LEU A 204 1.02 -10.55 1.44
CA LEU A 204 0.06 -9.57 1.89
C LEU A 204 -0.06 -9.59 3.40
N LYS A 205 -0.07 -8.40 3.98
CA LYS A 205 -0.34 -8.16 5.40
C LYS A 205 -1.54 -7.24 5.53
N VAL A 206 -2.49 -7.63 6.37
CA VAL A 206 -3.65 -6.81 6.73
C VAL A 206 -3.53 -6.41 8.19
N LEU A 207 -3.76 -5.14 8.46
CA LEU A 207 -3.89 -4.57 9.80
C LEU A 207 -5.23 -3.87 9.89
N VAL A 208 -6.00 -4.15 10.93
CA VAL A 208 -7.28 -3.49 11.21
C VAL A 208 -7.28 -3.02 12.65
N LEU A 209 -7.57 -1.74 12.85
CA LEU A 209 -7.58 -1.10 14.18
C LEU A 209 -8.83 -0.24 14.33
N PRO A 210 -9.46 -0.22 15.50
CA PRO A 210 -10.53 0.74 15.79
C PRO A 210 -10.03 2.15 15.55
N ARG A 211 -10.84 2.99 14.91
CA ARG A 211 -10.47 4.39 14.62
C ARG A 211 -10.55 5.25 15.86
N ASP A 212 -11.56 5.00 16.71
CA ASP A 212 -11.73 5.71 17.98
C ASP A 212 -10.70 5.22 19.01
N GLU A 213 -9.93 6.14 19.56
CA GLU A 213 -8.93 5.87 20.60
C GLU A 213 -9.56 5.31 21.88
N ARG A 214 -10.77 5.79 22.24
CA ARG A 214 -11.51 5.29 23.39
C ARG A 214 -11.86 3.81 23.24
N MET A 215 -12.26 3.41 22.04
CA MET A 215 -12.54 2.01 21.74
C MET A 215 -11.29 1.16 21.82
N ARG A 216 -10.14 1.66 21.38
CA ARG A 216 -8.85 0.95 21.52
C ARG A 216 -8.47 0.75 22.98
N GLU A 217 -8.64 1.77 23.83
CA GLU A 217 -8.40 1.68 25.28
C GLU A 217 -9.33 0.65 25.94
N LEU A 218 -10.64 0.66 25.61
CA LEU A 218 -11.61 -0.30 26.13
C LEU A 218 -11.29 -1.76 25.73
N ILE A 219 -10.95 -1.99 24.46
CA ILE A 219 -10.55 -3.32 23.97
C ILE A 219 -9.26 -3.79 24.66
N SER A 220 -8.32 -2.88 24.90
CA SER A 220 -7.09 -3.19 25.64
C SER A 220 -7.38 -3.64 27.07
N LEU A 221 -8.31 -2.99 27.75
CA LEU A 221 -8.75 -3.38 29.11
C LEU A 221 -9.44 -4.76 29.12
N GLN A 222 -10.26 -5.06 28.12
CA GLN A 222 -10.88 -6.37 27.95
C GLN A 222 -9.82 -7.45 27.68
N ALA A 223 -8.80 -7.15 26.89
CA ALA A 223 -7.69 -8.07 26.64
C ALA A 223 -6.88 -8.41 27.91
N MET A 224 -6.93 -7.53 28.92
CA MET A 224 -6.37 -7.80 30.26
C MET A 224 -7.28 -8.69 31.15
N GLY A 225 -8.41 -9.17 30.62
CA GLY A 225 -9.33 -10.07 31.33
C GLY A 225 -10.48 -9.37 32.04
N LEU A 226 -10.68 -8.08 31.84
CA LEU A 226 -11.83 -7.36 32.39
C LEU A 226 -13.09 -7.65 31.56
N SER A 227 -14.22 -7.85 32.24
CA SER A 227 -15.50 -7.91 31.54
C SER A 227 -15.82 -6.56 30.86
N PRO A 228 -16.69 -6.50 29.83
CA PRO A 228 -17.04 -5.26 29.14
C PRO A 228 -17.52 -4.15 30.10
N LEU A 229 -18.31 -4.52 31.11
CA LEU A 229 -18.81 -3.57 32.09
C LEU A 229 -17.69 -3.04 33.03
N GLU A 230 -16.79 -3.91 33.43
CA GLU A 230 -15.63 -3.53 34.25
C GLU A 230 -14.66 -2.65 33.46
N ALA A 231 -14.40 -2.96 32.20
CA ALA A 231 -13.56 -2.14 31.33
C ALA A 231 -14.11 -0.72 31.19
N VAL A 232 -15.43 -0.56 30.98
CA VAL A 232 -16.07 0.76 30.94
C VAL A 232 -15.97 1.50 32.26
N ARG A 233 -16.21 0.82 33.38
CA ARG A 233 -16.09 1.43 34.72
C ARG A 233 -14.66 1.87 35.01
N TYR A 234 -13.69 1.03 34.69
CA TYR A 234 -12.27 1.33 34.87
C TYR A 234 -11.84 2.52 34.02
N TYR A 235 -12.25 2.53 32.75
CA TYR A 235 -11.99 3.62 31.83
C TYR A 235 -12.56 4.94 32.32
N LEU A 236 -13.83 4.98 32.75
CA LEU A 236 -14.48 6.18 33.29
C LEU A 236 -13.78 6.68 34.57
N ALA A 237 -13.44 5.78 35.50
CA ALA A 237 -12.72 6.11 36.70
C ALA A 237 -11.35 6.72 36.41
N PHE A 238 -10.60 6.12 35.45
CA PHE A 238 -9.31 6.63 35.02
C PHE A 238 -9.43 8.04 34.41
N LYS A 239 -10.38 8.23 33.49
CA LYS A 239 -10.62 9.55 32.86
C LYS A 239 -11.11 10.61 33.84
N MET A 240 -11.89 10.24 34.87
CA MET A 240 -12.28 11.15 35.96
C MET A 240 -11.09 11.55 36.84
N ALA A 241 -10.19 10.58 37.13
CA ALA A 241 -8.97 10.85 37.88
C ALA A 241 -8.00 11.76 37.08
N GLU A 242 -7.84 11.52 35.79
CA GLU A 242 -7.02 12.33 34.88
C GLU A 242 -7.51 13.80 34.82
N LYS A 243 -8.82 14.02 34.92
CA LYS A 243 -9.44 15.36 34.99
C LYS A 243 -9.46 15.97 36.39
N GLY A 244 -8.89 15.29 37.38
CA GLY A 244 -8.88 15.77 38.77
C GLY A 244 -10.25 15.75 39.45
N LEU A 245 -11.25 15.09 38.88
CA LEU A 245 -12.62 15.01 39.42
C LEU A 245 -12.77 13.97 40.52
N VAL A 246 -11.84 13.01 40.58
CA VAL A 246 -11.79 11.95 41.62
C VAL A 246 -10.33 11.70 41.95
N SER A 247 -9.99 11.54 43.23
CA SER A 247 -8.66 11.07 43.62
C SER A 247 -8.44 9.67 43.03
N ALA A 248 -7.26 9.40 42.47
CA ALA A 248 -6.93 8.09 41.91
C ALA A 248 -7.27 6.99 42.93
N PRO A 249 -8.06 5.99 42.58
CA PRO A 249 -8.37 4.92 43.52
C PRO A 249 -7.05 4.22 43.86
N ASN A 250 -6.72 4.15 45.12
CA ASN A 250 -5.66 3.25 45.58
C ASN A 250 -5.97 1.90 45.02
N ALA A 251 -5.03 1.33 44.25
CA ALA A 251 -5.14 0.04 43.59
C ALA A 251 -5.16 -1.11 44.61
N ALA A 252 -6.19 -1.16 45.45
CA ALA A 252 -6.55 -2.32 46.21
C ALA A 252 -7.52 -3.14 45.35
N VAL A 253 -6.98 -4.14 44.70
CA VAL A 253 -7.73 -5.18 44.01
C VAL A 253 -8.83 -5.70 44.98
N GLY A 254 -10.10 -5.38 44.68
CA GLY A 254 -11.23 -5.95 45.39
C GLY A 254 -12.27 -5.02 46.02
N ALA A 255 -12.11 -3.70 45.97
CA ALA A 255 -13.14 -2.81 46.52
C ALA A 255 -14.19 -2.43 45.45
N PRO A 256 -15.50 -2.64 45.70
CA PRO A 256 -16.55 -2.19 44.79
C PRO A 256 -16.57 -0.67 44.71
N PHE A 257 -16.49 -0.13 43.48
CA PHE A 257 -16.66 1.29 43.21
C PHE A 257 -18.07 1.75 43.63
N SER A 258 -18.18 2.60 44.66
CA SER A 258 -19.42 3.32 44.93
C SER A 258 -19.41 4.68 44.22
N ILE A 259 -20.26 4.83 43.19
CA ILE A 259 -20.58 6.11 42.56
C ILE A 259 -21.68 6.76 43.46
N GLY A 260 -21.27 7.58 44.36
CA GLY A 260 -22.19 8.29 45.20
C GLY A 260 -21.41 9.06 46.28
N GLY A 261 -21.25 10.34 46.08
CA GLY A 261 -20.52 11.21 47.00
C GLY A 261 -21.19 11.32 48.34
N GLN A 262 -20.67 10.58 49.32
CA GLN A 262 -20.73 11.04 50.72
C GLN A 262 -19.27 11.26 51.13
N PRO A 263 -18.98 12.43 51.74
CA PRO A 263 -17.67 12.65 52.32
C PRO A 263 -17.43 11.64 53.44
N PRO A 264 -16.19 11.15 53.61
CA PRO A 264 -15.90 10.24 54.71
C PRO A 264 -16.25 10.90 56.02
N MET A 265 -17.14 10.27 56.81
CA MET A 265 -17.41 10.71 58.18
C MET A 265 -16.11 10.59 58.98
N PRO A 266 -15.78 11.60 59.81
CA PRO A 266 -14.62 11.52 60.66
C PRO A 266 -14.81 10.35 61.64
N LEU A 267 -13.83 9.44 61.70
CA LEU A 267 -13.74 8.43 62.70
C LEU A 267 -13.69 9.08 64.07
N TYR A 268 -14.80 9.03 64.81
CA TYR A 268 -14.79 9.36 66.22
C TYR A 268 -13.91 8.35 66.94
N ASN A 269 -12.85 8.86 67.53
CA ASN A 269 -11.95 8.14 68.37
C ASN A 269 -12.69 7.78 69.70
N ILE A 270 -13.18 6.56 69.80
CA ILE A 270 -13.69 6.02 71.10
C ILE A 270 -12.49 5.40 71.81
N GLY A 271 -11.85 6.20 72.60
CA GLY A 271 -10.73 5.69 73.41
C GLY A 271 -10.26 6.79 74.35
N ASP A 272 -10.95 7.01 75.43
CA ASP A 272 -10.37 7.18 76.78
C ASP A 272 -11.49 7.50 77.81
N GLN A 273 -11.98 6.46 78.40
CA GLN A 273 -12.57 6.57 79.72
C GLN A 273 -11.99 5.47 80.63
N THR A 274 -10.78 5.69 81.12
CA THR A 274 -10.36 5.11 82.39
C THR A 274 -9.66 6.21 83.18
N GLY A 275 -10.41 6.80 84.03
CA GLY A 275 -9.90 7.71 85.00
C GLY A 275 -10.85 7.74 86.15
N LEU A 276 -10.78 6.80 87.02
CA LEU A 276 -11.36 6.84 88.36
C LEU A 276 -10.30 6.62 89.40
N LYS A 277 -10.09 7.50 90.00
CA LYS A 277 -10.36 7.87 91.34
C LYS A 277 -9.73 8.75 91.85
#